data_bad10bf398f5813891232fbb4882e69d
#
_entry.id   bad10bf398f5813891232fbb4882e69d
#
_cell.length_a   1.000
_cell.length_b   1.000
_cell.length_c   1.000
_cell.angle_alpha   90.00
_cell.angle_beta   90.00
_cell.angle_gamma   90.00
#
_symmetry.space_group_name_H-M   'P 1'
#
loop_
_entity.id
_entity.type
_entity.pdbx_description
1 polymer ?
#
loop_
_entity_poly.entity_id
_entity_poly.type
_entity_poly.pdbx_seq_one_letter_code
_entity_poly.pdbx_strand_id
1 'polypeptide(L)' 'MNNNYTPTREELLQHGKVLVDIDNITGAHRQRVRTIELNGVRWLMRERDGAVTYIANYEELNAKYGKED' A
#
# COMPACT_ATOMS: atom_id res chain seq x y z
N MET A 1 2.84 23.11 -2.08
CA MET A 1 1.84 22.70 -2.25
C MET A 1 1.55 21.46 -1.74
N ASN A 2 0.69 21.29 -1.10
CA ASN A 2 0.43 20.19 -0.57
C ASN A 2 -0.20 19.28 -1.40
N ASN A 3 0.13 18.18 -1.47
CA ASN A 3 -0.37 17.35 -2.31
C ASN A 3 -0.95 16.20 -1.65
N ASN A 4 -2.13 16.14 -1.44
CA ASN A 4 -2.78 15.06 -0.76
C ASN A 4 -3.25 13.97 -1.68
N TYR A 5 -2.65 13.88 -2.83
CA TYR A 5 -3.07 12.89 -3.80
C TYR A 5 -2.76 11.49 -3.30
N THR A 6 -3.74 10.64 -3.32
CA THR A 6 -3.57 9.23 -3.02
C THR A 6 -4.04 8.46 -4.25
N PRO A 7 -3.20 7.65 -4.84
CA PRO A 7 -3.60 6.93 -6.04
C PRO A 7 -4.63 5.86 -5.73
N THR A 8 -5.38 5.48 -6.72
CA THR A 8 -6.37 4.42 -6.56
C THR A 8 -5.69 3.07 -6.74
N ARG A 9 -6.40 2.02 -6.37
CA ARG A 9 -5.91 0.67 -6.58
C ARG A 9 -5.59 0.44 -8.05
N GLU A 10 -6.45 0.92 -8.93
CA GLU A 10 -6.24 0.71 -10.35
C GLU A 10 -5.00 1.41 -10.86
N GLU A 11 -4.76 2.62 -10.40
CA GLU A 11 -3.56 3.32 -10.81
C GLU A 11 -2.32 2.60 -10.34
N LEU A 12 -2.33 2.13 -9.10
CA LEU A 12 -1.17 1.43 -8.56
C LEU A 12 -0.91 0.14 -9.33
N LEU A 13 -1.94 -0.61 -9.64
CA LEU A 13 -1.74 -1.89 -10.31
C LEU A 13 -1.43 -1.73 -11.80
N GLN A 14 -1.96 -0.69 -12.43
CA GLN A 14 -1.71 -0.51 -13.84
C GLN A 14 -0.39 0.17 -14.12
N HIS A 15 -0.02 1.14 -13.32
CA HIS A 15 1.15 1.96 -13.62
C HIS A 15 2.29 1.79 -12.63
N GLY A 16 2.04 1.17 -11.52
CA GLY A 16 3.06 0.99 -10.49
C GLY A 16 3.82 -0.30 -10.66
N LYS A 17 4.90 -0.42 -9.88
CA LYS A 17 5.69 -1.62 -9.87
C LYS A 17 5.54 -2.26 -8.51
N VAL A 18 5.08 -3.49 -8.46
CA VAL A 18 4.88 -4.20 -7.20
C VAL A 18 6.24 -4.64 -6.67
N LEU A 19 6.61 -4.14 -5.50
CA LEU A 19 7.88 -4.46 -4.89
C LEU A 19 7.73 -5.58 -3.87
N VAL A 20 6.62 -5.60 -3.14
CA VAL A 20 6.37 -6.62 -2.14
C VAL A 20 4.91 -7.01 -2.26
N ASP A 21 4.60 -8.27 -2.15
CA ASP A 21 3.23 -8.75 -2.27
C ASP A 21 3.08 -9.90 -1.28
N ILE A 22 2.35 -9.67 -0.20
CA ILE A 22 2.12 -10.68 0.82
C ILE A 22 0.65 -11.02 0.84
N ASP A 23 0.33 -12.27 0.62
CA ASP A 23 -1.03 -12.74 0.57
C ASP A 23 -1.20 -13.74 1.70
N ASN A 24 -2.04 -13.43 2.64
CA ASN A 24 -2.17 -14.22 3.84
C ASN A 24 -3.62 -14.58 4.06
N ILE A 25 -3.91 -15.84 4.28
CA ILE A 25 -5.25 -16.31 4.54
C ILE A 25 -5.31 -16.75 5.99
N THR A 26 -6.21 -16.14 6.76
CA THR A 26 -6.35 -16.47 8.15
C THR A 26 -7.82 -16.71 8.43
N GLY A 27 -8.18 -17.93 8.76
CA GLY A 27 -9.54 -18.29 9.01
C GLY A 27 -10.39 -18.06 7.77
N ALA A 28 -11.43 -17.28 7.92
CA ALA A 28 -12.33 -17.01 6.82
C ALA A 28 -11.94 -15.77 6.03
N HIS A 29 -10.84 -15.12 6.39
CA HIS A 29 -10.50 -13.87 5.75
C HIS A 29 -9.16 -13.96 5.00
N ARG A 30 -9.07 -13.24 3.91
CA ARG A 30 -7.87 -13.18 3.13
C ARG A 30 -7.38 -11.75 3.16
N GLN A 31 -6.14 -11.56 3.59
CA GLN A 31 -5.54 -10.24 3.62
C GLN A 31 -4.38 -10.19 2.68
N ARG A 32 -4.23 -9.10 1.99
CA ARG A 32 -3.16 -8.94 1.04
C ARG A 32 -2.55 -7.57 1.23
N VAL A 33 -1.23 -7.52 1.34
CA VAL A 33 -0.53 -6.28 1.52
C VAL A 33 0.49 -6.16 0.41
N ARG A 34 0.47 -5.07 -0.32
CA ARG A 34 1.42 -4.86 -1.40
C ARG A 34 2.09 -3.51 -1.22
N THR A 35 3.38 -3.45 -1.49
CA THR A 35 4.11 -2.19 -1.58
C THR A 35 4.34 -1.96 -3.06
N ILE A 36 3.88 -0.84 -3.56
CA ILE A 36 3.93 -0.54 -4.99
C ILE A 36 4.59 0.81 -5.20
N GLU A 37 5.55 0.86 -6.09
CA GLU A 37 6.22 2.10 -6.43
C GLU A 37 5.52 2.73 -7.62
N LEU A 38 5.09 3.97 -7.48
CA LEU A 38 4.43 4.70 -8.55
C LEU A 38 5.07 6.08 -8.62
N ASN A 39 5.69 6.39 -9.75
CA ASN A 39 6.36 7.68 -9.97
C ASN A 39 7.38 7.99 -8.89
N GLY A 40 8.13 6.98 -8.50
CA GLY A 40 9.19 7.17 -7.51
C GLY A 40 8.72 7.22 -6.07
N VAL A 41 7.43 7.01 -5.84
CA VAL A 41 6.88 7.03 -4.49
C VAL A 41 6.35 5.64 -4.16
N ARG A 42 6.66 5.17 -2.97
CA ARG A 42 6.19 3.85 -2.56
C ARG A 42 4.89 3.99 -1.79
N TRP A 43 3.94 3.15 -2.13
CA TRP A 43 2.62 3.15 -1.51
C TRP A 43 2.34 1.78 -0.92
N LEU A 44 1.78 1.76 0.27
CA LEU A 44 1.37 0.51 0.90
C LEU A 44 -0.12 0.38 0.71
N MET A 45 -0.56 -0.71 0.09
CA MET A 45 -1.98 -0.96 -0.14
C MET A 45 -2.37 -2.22 0.58
N ARG A 46 -3.41 -2.15 1.41
CA ARG A 46 -3.93 -3.31 2.10
C ARG A 46 -5.29 -3.65 1.56
N GLU A 47 -5.52 -4.93 1.37
CA GLU A 47 -6.80 -5.42 0.92
C GLU A 47 -7.29 -6.51 1.87
N ARG A 48 -8.60 -6.60 2.05
CA ARG A 48 -9.17 -7.66 2.83
C ARG A 48 -10.33 -8.20 2.03
N ASP A 49 -10.32 -9.51 1.77
CA ASP A 49 -11.35 -10.19 1.00
C ASP A 49 -11.61 -9.49 -0.33
N GLY A 50 -10.56 -9.01 -0.96
CA GLY A 50 -10.67 -8.38 -2.26
C GLY A 50 -10.98 -6.90 -2.25
N ALA A 51 -11.21 -6.31 -1.10
CA ALA A 51 -11.56 -4.90 -1.02
C ALA A 51 -10.42 -4.11 -0.38
N VAL A 52 -10.11 -2.97 -0.92
CA VAL A 52 -9.06 -2.12 -0.38
C VAL A 52 -9.49 -1.56 0.96
N THR A 53 -8.68 -1.75 1.99
CA THR A 53 -8.97 -1.19 3.30
C THR A 53 -8.24 0.12 3.50
N TYR A 54 -7.00 0.25 2.98
CA TYR A 54 -6.40 1.57 2.94
C TYR A 54 -5.19 1.59 2.01
N ILE A 55 -4.81 2.80 1.60
CA ILE A 55 -3.63 3.05 0.81
C ILE A 55 -2.90 4.19 1.51
N ALA A 56 -1.62 4.00 1.80
CA ALA A 56 -0.84 5.01 2.51
C ALA A 56 0.52 5.17 1.87
N ASN A 57 1.06 6.36 1.98
CA ASN A 57 2.41 6.63 1.51
C ASN A 57 3.38 5.91 2.45
N TYR A 58 4.20 5.04 1.89
CA TYR A 58 5.07 4.18 2.68
C TYR A 58 6.09 5.00 3.48
N GLU A 59 6.62 6.06 2.89
CA GLU A 59 7.60 6.87 3.55
C GLU A 59 7.00 7.61 4.74
N GLU A 60 5.78 8.11 4.58
CA GLU A 60 5.10 8.78 5.66
C GLU A 60 4.76 7.80 6.78
N LEU A 61 4.31 6.62 6.40
CA LEU A 61 3.95 5.64 7.37
C LEU A 61 5.18 5.21 8.15
N ASN A 62 6.29 5.01 7.47
CA ASN A 62 7.51 4.59 8.09
C ASN A 62 8.05 5.68 9.01
N ALA A 63 7.96 6.93 8.64
CA ALA A 63 8.40 8.03 9.47
C ALA A 63 7.55 8.15 10.74
N LYS A 64 6.26 7.76 10.62
CA LYS A 64 5.40 7.90 11.76
C LYS A 64 5.52 6.72 12.72
N TYR A 65 5.68 5.53 12.21
CA TYR A 65 5.67 4.37 13.07
C TYR A 65 7.00 3.66 13.15
N GLY A 66 7.86 3.83 12.18
CA GLY A 66 9.08 3.08 12.10
C GLY A 66 10.26 3.73 12.76
N LYS A 67 10.13 4.89 13.39
CA LYS A 67 11.20 5.48 13.88
C LYS A 67 11.64 4.93 15.04
N GLU A 68 12.40 4.46 15.31
CA GLU A 68 12.82 3.94 16.33
C GLU A 68 13.80 4.29 16.77
N ASP A 69 14.17 4.54 17.03
CA ASP A 69 15.11 4.88 17.42
C ASP A 69 15.53 5.03 17.74
#